data_cf664c2905852b32e774d104cab8ebe0
#
_entry.id   cf664c2905852b32e774d104cab8ebe0
#
_cell.length_a   1.000
_cell.length_b   1.000
_cell.length_c   1.000
_cell.angle_alpha   90.00
_cell.angle_beta   90.00
_cell.angle_gamma   90.00
#
_symmetry.space_group_name_H-M   'P 1'
#
loop_
_entity.id
_entity.type
_entity.pdbx_description
1 polymer ?
#
loop_
_entity_poly.entity_id
_entity_poly.type
_entity_poly.pdbx_seq_one_letter_code
_entity_poly.pdbx_strand_id
1 'polypeptide(L)'
;MCEEMIKNPYRRVWACVNLDALHDNLRQIAACRKNDAGIIAVIKADGYGHGAVMLAREMDEIPEVIGYAVATEEEAVLLADAGIKKPAMVLGYTFPEDYEEMALRGVHATVFTDQMLEDMNRAAQKAGKKMHVHIAVDTGMSRIGIRPDDE
;
A
#
# COMPACT_ATOMS: atom_id res chain seq x y z
N MET A 1 27.95 -6.67 9.66
CA MET A 1 27.34 -5.74 10.61
C MET A 1 25.97 -6.18 11.16
N CYS A 2 25.52 -7.41 10.92
CA CYS A 2 24.39 -8.01 11.64
C CYS A 2 24.78 -8.61 13.02
N GLU A 3 26.05 -8.65 13.36
CA GLU A 3 26.54 -9.38 14.56
C GLU A 3 26.29 -8.65 15.88
N GLU A 4 26.18 -7.34 15.90
CA GLU A 4 25.99 -6.57 17.15
C GLU A 4 24.53 -6.47 17.66
N MET A 5 23.56 -6.81 16.85
CA MET A 5 22.13 -6.72 17.23
C MET A 5 21.58 -7.98 17.91
N ILE A 6 22.41 -9.01 18.15
CA ILE A 6 21.88 -10.32 18.51
C ILE A 6 22.05 -10.62 20.01
N LYS A 7 21.34 -9.89 20.85
CA LYS A 7 21.16 -10.25 22.28
C LYS A 7 19.81 -10.92 22.60
N ASN A 8 19.21 -11.64 21.66
CA ASN A 8 17.97 -12.36 21.94
C ASN A 8 18.25 -13.86 22.13
N PRO A 9 18.06 -14.43 23.33
CA PRO A 9 18.42 -15.79 23.67
C PRO A 9 17.54 -16.87 22.99
N TYR A 10 16.45 -16.50 22.31
CA TYR A 10 15.46 -17.44 21.75
C TYR A 10 15.68 -17.76 20.26
N ARG A 11 16.86 -17.51 19.71
CA ARG A 11 17.04 -17.57 18.25
C ARG A 11 17.60 -18.89 17.76
N ARG A 12 16.74 -19.63 17.06
CA ARG A 12 17.19 -20.70 16.16
C ARG A 12 17.32 -20.22 14.72
N VAL A 13 16.42 -19.30 14.30
CA VAL A 13 16.37 -18.77 12.94
C VAL A 13 15.91 -17.30 12.99
N TRP A 14 16.48 -16.45 12.17
CA TRP A 14 16.03 -15.06 11.99
C TRP A 14 16.23 -14.63 10.54
N ALA A 15 15.43 -13.66 10.08
CA ALA A 15 15.67 -12.93 8.86
C ALA A 15 16.36 -11.58 9.20
N CYS A 16 17.33 -11.21 8.39
CA CYS A 16 18.03 -9.93 8.51
C CYS A 16 17.69 -9.09 7.27
N VAL A 17 17.04 -7.96 7.48
CA VAL A 17 16.71 -7.00 6.42
C VAL A 17 17.75 -5.88 6.45
N ASN A 18 18.41 -5.66 5.32
CA ASN A 18 19.40 -4.59 5.18
C ASN A 18 18.70 -3.30 4.71
N LEU A 19 18.56 -2.34 5.61
CA LEU A 19 17.90 -1.06 5.31
C LEU A 19 18.76 -0.15 4.43
N ASP A 20 20.09 -0.24 4.49
CA ASP A 20 20.96 0.52 3.58
C ASP A 20 20.72 0.08 2.13
N ALA A 21 20.56 -1.24 1.91
CA ALA A 21 20.23 -1.77 0.59
C ALA A 21 18.83 -1.31 0.11
N LEU A 22 17.85 -1.18 1.02
CA LEU A 22 16.55 -0.59 0.70
C LEU A 22 16.70 0.84 0.18
N HIS A 23 17.46 1.68 0.90
CA HIS A 23 17.71 3.07 0.51
C HIS A 23 18.46 3.16 -0.82
N ASP A 24 19.47 2.32 -1.04
CA ASP A 24 20.23 2.30 -2.31
C ASP A 24 19.33 1.88 -3.48
N ASN A 25 18.48 0.87 -3.30
CA ASN A 25 17.53 0.45 -4.32
C ASN A 25 16.53 1.58 -4.66
N LEU A 26 16.01 2.27 -3.65
CA LEU A 26 15.10 3.40 -3.86
C LEU A 26 15.78 4.55 -4.60
N ARG A 27 17.03 4.89 -4.28
CA ARG A 27 17.80 5.91 -5.01
C ARG A 27 17.99 5.53 -6.47
N GLN A 28 18.31 4.28 -6.77
CA GLN A 28 18.46 3.79 -8.14
C GLN A 28 17.14 3.87 -8.92
N ILE A 29 16.03 3.41 -8.31
CA ILE A 29 14.69 3.52 -8.90
C ILE A 29 14.34 4.99 -9.14
N ALA A 30 14.59 5.85 -8.16
CA ALA A 30 14.34 7.28 -8.27
C ALA A 30 15.12 7.93 -9.42
N ALA A 31 16.38 7.52 -9.64
CA ALA A 31 17.20 8.01 -10.72
C ALA A 31 16.72 7.56 -12.12
N CYS A 32 15.99 6.45 -12.21
CA CYS A 32 15.43 5.94 -13.46
C CYS A 32 14.05 6.53 -13.81
N ARG A 33 13.44 7.29 -12.88
CA ARG A 33 12.11 7.87 -13.11
C ARG A 33 12.13 8.91 -14.25
N LYS A 34 10.99 9.03 -14.92
CA LYS A 34 10.74 10.07 -15.88
C LYS A 34 9.72 11.07 -15.32
N ASN A 35 9.91 12.35 -15.61
CA ASN A 35 8.94 13.41 -15.29
C ASN A 35 8.57 13.51 -13.81
N ASP A 36 9.52 13.31 -12.91
CA ASP A 36 9.32 13.38 -11.45
C ASP A 36 8.17 12.51 -10.91
N ALA A 37 7.86 11.40 -11.58
CA ALA A 37 6.82 10.47 -11.14
C ALA A 37 7.11 9.96 -9.73
N GLY A 38 6.09 9.96 -8.86
CA GLY A 38 6.21 9.41 -7.51
C GLY A 38 6.34 7.88 -7.52
N ILE A 39 6.91 7.34 -6.46
CA ILE A 39 7.03 5.90 -6.23
C ILE A 39 5.92 5.45 -5.28
N ILE A 40 5.12 4.46 -5.66
CA ILE A 40 4.24 3.73 -4.75
C ILE A 40 4.93 2.40 -4.44
N ALA A 41 5.36 2.24 -3.19
CA ALA A 41 6.07 1.03 -2.77
C ALA A 41 5.08 -0.10 -2.48
N VAL A 42 5.22 -1.24 -3.17
CA VAL A 42 4.37 -2.42 -2.94
C VAL A 42 4.93 -3.22 -1.78
N ILE A 43 4.21 -3.21 -0.64
CA ILE A 43 4.63 -3.86 0.62
C ILE A 43 3.58 -4.82 1.19
N LYS A 44 2.72 -5.36 0.31
CA LYS A 44 1.74 -6.39 0.67
C LYS A 44 2.40 -7.66 1.22
N ALA A 45 1.62 -8.53 1.85
CA ALA A 45 2.08 -9.76 2.48
C ALA A 45 3.26 -9.52 3.43
N ASP A 46 3.06 -8.55 4.36
CA ASP A 46 4.06 -8.10 5.31
C ASP A 46 5.41 -7.71 4.65
N GLY A 47 5.34 -6.92 3.57
CA GLY A 47 6.51 -6.53 2.78
C GLY A 47 7.20 -7.74 2.15
N TYR A 48 6.41 -8.73 1.68
CA TYR A 48 6.92 -10.02 1.20
C TYR A 48 7.79 -10.74 2.25
N GLY A 49 7.41 -10.64 3.52
CA GLY A 49 8.12 -11.22 4.65
C GLY A 49 9.28 -10.38 5.19
N HIS A 50 9.43 -9.14 4.70
CA HIS A 50 10.47 -8.22 5.19
C HIS A 50 10.00 -7.31 6.33
N GLY A 51 8.70 -7.32 6.68
CA GLY A 51 8.11 -6.46 7.69
C GLY A 51 7.58 -5.15 7.13
N ALA A 52 6.31 -5.13 6.71
CA ALA A 52 5.70 -3.98 6.02
C ALA A 52 5.79 -2.68 6.82
N VAL A 53 5.50 -2.72 8.12
CA VAL A 53 5.53 -1.54 9.00
C VAL A 53 6.95 -0.96 9.12
N MET A 54 7.96 -1.83 9.25
CA MET A 54 9.36 -1.38 9.32
C MET A 54 9.81 -0.75 8.01
N LEU A 55 9.51 -1.41 6.88
CA LEU A 55 9.82 -0.85 5.57
C LEU A 55 9.12 0.49 5.35
N ALA A 56 7.83 0.59 5.69
CA ALA A 56 7.08 1.82 5.54
C ALA A 56 7.67 2.96 6.39
N ARG A 57 8.06 2.71 7.64
CA ARG A 57 8.70 3.72 8.50
C ARG A 57 9.99 4.27 7.91
N GLU A 58 10.82 3.40 7.34
CA GLU A 58 12.06 3.81 6.68
C GLU A 58 11.80 4.65 5.42
N MET A 59 10.72 4.33 4.68
CA MET A 59 10.38 5.00 3.44
C MET A 59 9.49 6.24 3.62
N ASP A 60 8.89 6.43 4.80
CA ASP A 60 7.87 7.47 5.01
C ASP A 60 8.45 8.88 4.92
N GLU A 61 9.71 9.06 5.25
CA GLU A 61 10.42 10.35 5.14
C GLU A 61 11.12 10.56 3.78
N ILE A 62 11.06 9.57 2.86
CA ILE A 62 11.69 9.67 1.54
C ILE A 62 10.73 10.41 0.59
N PRO A 63 11.09 11.60 0.06
CA PRO A 63 10.17 12.42 -0.74
C PRO A 63 9.66 11.75 -2.01
N GLU A 64 10.48 10.91 -2.63
CA GLU A 64 10.14 10.20 -3.86
C GLU A 64 9.08 9.13 -3.67
N VAL A 65 8.97 8.58 -2.47
CA VAL A 65 7.90 7.63 -2.12
C VAL A 65 6.66 8.43 -1.76
N ILE A 66 5.59 8.27 -2.52
CA ILE A 66 4.34 9.02 -2.35
C ILE A 66 3.22 8.20 -1.70
N GLY A 67 3.43 6.91 -1.49
CA GLY A 67 2.46 6.00 -0.88
C GLY A 67 2.89 4.55 -0.94
N TYR A 68 2.02 3.70 -0.43
CA TYR A 68 2.21 2.26 -0.34
C TYR A 68 1.10 1.53 -1.06
N ALA A 69 1.39 0.32 -1.55
CA ALA A 69 0.38 -0.54 -2.12
C ALA A 69 0.36 -1.89 -1.39
N VAL A 70 -0.83 -2.30 -1.01
CA VAL A 70 -1.11 -3.49 -0.21
C VAL A 70 -2.14 -4.38 -0.89
N ALA A 71 -2.35 -5.60 -0.39
CA ALA A 71 -3.30 -6.53 -0.98
C ALA A 71 -4.70 -6.41 -0.37
N THR A 72 -4.77 -6.11 0.92
CA THR A 72 -6.02 -6.09 1.67
C THR A 72 -6.17 -4.80 2.49
N GLU A 73 -7.37 -4.54 2.92
CA GLU A 73 -7.71 -3.40 3.78
C GLU A 73 -7.06 -3.52 5.15
N GLU A 74 -6.99 -4.74 5.74
CA GLU A 74 -6.34 -4.95 7.04
C GLU A 74 -4.85 -4.58 7.00
N GLU A 75 -4.17 -4.86 5.89
CA GLU A 75 -2.78 -4.44 5.70
C GLU A 75 -2.66 -2.91 5.66
N ALA A 76 -3.61 -2.21 5.02
CA ALA A 76 -3.64 -0.75 4.98
C ALA A 76 -3.93 -0.15 6.37
N VAL A 77 -4.89 -0.71 7.10
CA VAL A 77 -5.23 -0.32 8.47
C VAL A 77 -4.04 -0.50 9.40
N LEU A 78 -3.31 -1.62 9.29
CA LEU A 78 -2.10 -1.87 10.06
C LEU A 78 -1.04 -0.77 9.87
N LEU A 79 -0.85 -0.28 8.63
CA LEU A 79 0.06 0.83 8.36
C LEU A 79 -0.43 2.13 9.00
N ALA A 80 -1.73 2.43 8.89
CA ALA A 80 -2.33 3.62 9.50
C ALA A 80 -2.20 3.59 11.04
N ASP A 81 -2.47 2.46 11.67
CA ASP A 81 -2.32 2.27 13.12
C ASP A 81 -0.87 2.37 13.60
N ALA A 82 0.07 2.00 12.74
CA ALA A 82 1.50 2.17 13.00
C ALA A 82 1.98 3.63 12.86
N GLY A 83 1.09 4.56 12.50
CA GLY A 83 1.37 5.99 12.36
C GLY A 83 2.09 6.36 11.08
N ILE A 84 1.98 5.54 10.03
CA ILE A 84 2.50 5.85 8.70
C ILE A 84 1.69 7.00 8.10
N LYS A 85 2.36 8.03 7.60
CA LYS A 85 1.74 9.28 7.15
C LYS A 85 1.29 9.23 5.69
N LYS A 86 2.02 8.50 4.85
CA LYS A 86 1.72 8.37 3.43
C LYS A 86 0.57 7.41 3.20
N PRO A 87 -0.28 7.66 2.19
CA PRO A 87 -1.46 6.84 1.95
C PRO A 87 -1.09 5.41 1.55
N ALA A 88 -1.93 4.47 1.97
CA ALA A 88 -1.91 3.10 1.49
C ALA A 88 -3.05 2.89 0.48
N MET A 89 -2.77 2.20 -0.62
CA MET A 89 -3.73 1.82 -1.65
C MET A 89 -3.90 0.31 -1.67
N VAL A 90 -5.14 -0.15 -1.60
CA VAL A 90 -5.46 -1.58 -1.78
C VAL A 90 -5.53 -1.91 -3.26
N LEU A 91 -4.69 -2.85 -3.72
CA LEU A 91 -4.57 -3.22 -5.13
C LEU A 91 -5.67 -4.16 -5.63
N GLY A 92 -6.41 -4.77 -4.71
CA GLY A 92 -7.41 -5.80 -4.97
C GLY A 92 -8.84 -5.31 -4.81
N TYR A 93 -9.76 -6.27 -4.84
CA TYR A 93 -11.14 -6.07 -4.44
C TYR A 93 -11.19 -5.82 -2.93
N THR A 94 -12.07 -4.90 -2.50
CA THR A 94 -12.40 -4.63 -1.11
C THR A 94 -13.88 -4.85 -0.89
N PHE A 95 -14.26 -5.24 0.32
CA PHE A 95 -15.63 -5.55 0.66
C PHE A 95 -16.41 -4.30 1.10
N PRO A 96 -17.72 -4.20 0.79
CA PRO A 96 -18.54 -3.04 1.15
C PRO A 96 -18.56 -2.71 2.64
N GLU A 97 -18.43 -3.72 3.51
CA GLU A 97 -18.36 -3.57 4.96
C GLU A 97 -17.14 -2.77 5.43
N ASP A 98 -16.05 -2.74 4.64
CA ASP A 98 -14.78 -2.10 5.00
C ASP A 98 -14.70 -0.64 4.52
N TYR A 99 -15.58 -0.22 3.60
CA TYR A 99 -15.49 1.09 2.94
C TYR A 99 -15.57 2.27 3.90
N GLU A 100 -16.39 2.17 4.96
CA GLU A 100 -16.50 3.24 5.95
C GLU A 100 -15.19 3.43 6.71
N GLU A 101 -14.57 2.34 7.17
CA GLU A 101 -13.28 2.35 7.86
C GLU A 101 -12.17 2.86 6.94
N MET A 102 -12.14 2.40 5.69
CA MET A 102 -11.19 2.89 4.69
C MET A 102 -11.30 4.41 4.49
N ALA A 103 -12.53 4.93 4.39
CA ALA A 103 -12.76 6.37 4.25
C ALA A 103 -12.29 7.14 5.50
N LEU A 104 -12.56 6.63 6.72
CA LEU A 104 -12.14 7.25 7.96
C LEU A 104 -10.62 7.33 8.09
N ARG A 105 -9.89 6.33 7.59
CA ARG A 105 -8.43 6.23 7.68
C ARG A 105 -7.69 6.79 6.47
N GLY A 106 -8.41 7.24 5.44
CA GLY A 106 -7.79 7.76 4.22
C GLY A 106 -7.09 6.69 3.38
N VAL A 107 -7.54 5.44 3.49
CA VAL A 107 -7.07 4.34 2.64
C VAL A 107 -7.63 4.52 1.23
N HIS A 108 -6.77 4.37 0.22
CA HIS A 108 -7.17 4.43 -1.17
C HIS A 108 -7.70 3.07 -1.64
N ALA A 109 -8.84 3.07 -2.31
CA ALA A 109 -9.46 1.87 -2.86
C ALA A 109 -9.25 1.74 -4.36
N THR A 110 -9.21 0.49 -4.84
CA THR A 110 -9.31 0.19 -6.27
C THR A 110 -10.77 -0.04 -6.62
N VAL A 111 -11.27 0.58 -7.69
CA VAL A 111 -12.66 0.46 -8.17
C VAL A 111 -12.67 0.03 -9.64
N PHE A 112 -13.60 -0.86 -9.98
CA PHE A 112 -13.75 -1.38 -11.35
C PHE A 112 -15.18 -1.80 -11.70
N THR A 113 -16.17 -1.43 -10.87
CA THR A 113 -17.60 -1.55 -11.19
C THR A 113 -18.36 -0.34 -10.68
N ASP A 114 -19.46 0.02 -11.33
CA ASP A 114 -20.35 1.11 -10.91
C ASP A 114 -20.90 0.86 -9.51
N GLN A 115 -21.27 -0.39 -9.21
CA GLN A 115 -21.78 -0.77 -7.90
C GLN A 115 -20.76 -0.48 -6.78
N MET A 116 -19.48 -0.80 -6.99
CA MET A 116 -18.42 -0.48 -6.04
C MET A 116 -18.34 1.04 -5.81
N LEU A 117 -18.40 1.82 -6.89
CA LEU A 117 -18.32 3.27 -6.80
C LEU A 117 -19.49 3.88 -6.00
N GLU A 118 -20.72 3.38 -6.25
CA GLU A 118 -21.90 3.81 -5.51
C GLU A 118 -21.82 3.43 -4.03
N ASP A 119 -21.39 2.20 -3.70
CA ASP A 119 -21.25 1.73 -2.34
C ASP A 119 -20.17 2.52 -1.58
N MET A 120 -19.02 2.76 -2.22
CA MET A 120 -17.95 3.60 -1.68
C MET A 120 -18.39 5.03 -1.45
N ASN A 121 -19.18 5.61 -2.38
CA ASN A 121 -19.73 6.95 -2.21
C ASN A 121 -20.68 7.03 -1.01
N ARG A 122 -21.57 6.04 -0.83
CA ARG A 122 -22.45 5.95 0.34
C ARG A 122 -21.67 5.84 1.65
N ALA A 123 -20.64 5.01 1.68
CA ALA A 123 -19.79 4.85 2.85
C ALA A 123 -19.02 6.14 3.19
N ALA A 124 -18.47 6.81 2.18
CA ALA A 124 -17.80 8.09 2.33
C ALA A 124 -18.72 9.18 2.91
N GLN A 125 -19.97 9.27 2.41
CA GLN A 125 -20.98 10.17 2.95
C GLN A 125 -21.31 9.86 4.41
N LYS A 126 -21.50 8.59 4.76
CA LYS A 126 -21.75 8.14 6.13
C LYS A 126 -20.60 8.48 7.07
N ALA A 127 -19.35 8.25 6.62
CA ALA A 127 -18.14 8.59 7.36
C ALA A 127 -17.90 10.12 7.48
N GLY A 128 -18.55 10.94 6.66
CA GLY A 128 -18.27 12.37 6.56
C GLY A 128 -16.87 12.68 6.05
N LYS A 129 -16.31 11.78 5.25
CA LYS A 129 -14.95 11.85 4.71
C LYS A 129 -14.97 11.65 3.19
N LYS A 130 -13.91 12.09 2.53
CA LYS A 130 -13.67 11.74 1.12
C LYS A 130 -13.02 10.36 1.04
N MET A 131 -13.47 9.56 0.10
CA MET A 131 -12.79 8.32 -0.27
C MET A 131 -11.96 8.56 -1.52
N HIS A 132 -10.71 8.15 -1.49
CA HIS A 132 -9.82 8.20 -2.64
C HIS A 132 -9.91 6.88 -3.39
N VAL A 133 -10.18 6.96 -4.69
CA VAL A 133 -10.35 5.77 -5.53
C VAL A 133 -9.41 5.80 -6.74
N HIS A 134 -8.96 4.63 -7.15
CA HIS A 134 -8.21 4.40 -8.37
C HIS A 134 -9.02 3.50 -9.28
N ILE A 135 -9.35 3.98 -10.47
CA ILE A 135 -10.07 3.18 -11.47
C ILE A 135 -9.09 2.17 -12.07
N ALA A 136 -9.40 0.89 -11.92
CA ALA A 136 -8.60 -0.17 -12.53
C ALA A 136 -9.05 -0.39 -13.98
N VAL A 137 -8.08 -0.45 -14.88
CA VAL A 137 -8.29 -0.81 -16.29
C VAL A 137 -7.58 -2.12 -16.55
N ASP A 138 -8.30 -3.11 -17.09
CA ASP A 138 -7.70 -4.38 -17.51
C ASP A 138 -6.99 -4.21 -18.84
N THR A 139 -5.67 -4.22 -18.79
CA THR A 139 -4.81 -4.11 -19.99
C THR A 139 -4.27 -5.47 -20.47
N GLY A 140 -4.91 -6.58 -20.01
CA GLY A 140 -4.58 -7.93 -20.47
C GLY A 140 -4.22 -8.93 -19.37
N MET A 141 -4.16 -8.51 -18.10
CA MET A 141 -3.95 -9.44 -16.97
C MET A 141 -5.22 -10.26 -16.66
N SER A 142 -6.40 -9.70 -16.96
CA SER A 142 -7.72 -10.34 -16.82
C SER A 142 -8.02 -10.87 -15.43
N ARG A 143 -7.65 -10.10 -14.40
CA ARG A 143 -7.94 -10.42 -13.01
C ARG A 143 -9.02 -9.50 -12.41
N ILE A 144 -8.82 -8.19 -12.56
CA ILE A 144 -9.73 -7.11 -12.19
C ILE A 144 -9.57 -5.98 -13.22
N GLY A 145 -10.52 -5.07 -13.23
CA GLY A 145 -10.45 -3.86 -14.04
C GLY A 145 -11.53 -3.82 -15.12
N ILE A 146 -11.83 -2.62 -15.56
CA ILE A 146 -12.76 -2.35 -16.65
C ILE A 146 -12.04 -2.69 -17.95
N ARG A 147 -12.70 -3.43 -18.83
CA ARG A 147 -12.20 -3.73 -20.17
C ARG A 147 -12.66 -2.65 -21.15
N PRO A 148 -11.88 -2.37 -22.20
CA PRO A 148 -12.29 -1.39 -23.22
C PRO A 148 -13.59 -1.75 -23.94
N ASP A 149 -13.96 -3.02 -23.92
CA ASP A 149 -15.14 -3.56 -24.62
C ASP A 149 -16.36 -3.73 -23.69
N ASP A 150 -16.24 -3.38 -22.40
CA ASP A 150 -17.36 -3.40 -21.45
C ASP A 150 -18.17 -2.11 -21.67
N GLU A 151 -19.37 -2.23 -22.28
CA GLU A 151 -20.37 -1.15 -22.43
C GLU A 151 -21.31 -1.07 -21.22
#